data_e3970711d9e06aef32531d64136a95ce
#
_entry.id   e3970711d9e06aef32531d64136a95ce
#
_cell.length_a   1.000
_cell.length_b   1.000
_cell.length_c   1.000
_cell.angle_alpha   90.00
_cell.angle_beta   90.00
_cell.angle_gamma   90.00
#
_symmetry.space_group_name_H-M   'P 1'
#
loop_
_entity.id
_entity.type
_entity.pdbx_description
1 polymer ?
#
loop_
_entity_poly.entity_id
_entity_poly.type
_entity_poly.pdbx_seq_one_letter_code
_entity_poly.pdbx_strand_id
1 'polypeptide(L)'
;MGTTTTSIEDCIRTSLEVYFRDLCGTEPTGVYDMVMHSAERPLLEVVMARAGGNQSRAAQWLGLNRNTLRKKLQEHQLTESID
;
A
#
# COMPACT_ATOMS: atom_id res chain seq x y z
N MET A 1 -20.88 10.47 6.17
CA MET A 1 -20.42 10.40 6.12
C MET A 1 -19.19 10.20 6.54
N GLY A 2 -18.52 10.48 6.97
CA GLY A 2 -17.28 10.47 7.40
C GLY A 2 -16.73 9.17 7.67
N THR A 3 -17.12 8.27 7.11
CA THR A 3 -16.70 6.99 7.44
C THR A 3 -15.50 6.63 6.70
N THR A 4 -14.99 7.45 5.84
CA THR A 4 -13.88 7.11 5.04
C THR A 4 -12.67 6.73 5.81
N THR A 5 -12.36 7.45 6.83
CA THR A 5 -11.16 7.21 7.60
C THR A 5 -11.22 5.93 8.35
N THR A 6 -12.36 5.62 8.91
CA THR A 6 -12.50 4.41 9.63
C THR A 6 -12.37 3.26 8.72
N SER A 7 -12.69 3.41 7.48
CA SER A 7 -12.68 2.34 6.55
C SER A 7 -11.34 1.69 6.36
N ILE A 8 -10.25 2.41 6.43
CA ILE A 8 -8.92 1.83 6.27
C ILE A 8 -8.62 0.88 7.41
N GLU A 9 -8.84 1.32 8.63
CA GLU A 9 -8.58 0.47 9.78
C GLU A 9 -9.49 -0.74 9.78
N ASP A 10 -10.75 -0.52 9.46
CA ASP A 10 -11.70 -1.61 9.45
C ASP A 10 -11.38 -2.63 8.36
N CYS A 11 -10.95 -2.15 7.23
CA CYS A 11 -10.59 -3.02 6.14
C CYS A 11 -9.42 -3.91 6.52
N ILE A 12 -8.40 -3.34 7.14
CA ILE A 12 -7.24 -4.11 7.56
C ILE A 12 -7.62 -5.11 8.65
N ARG A 13 -8.42 -4.64 9.60
CA ARG A 13 -8.84 -5.49 10.72
C ARG A 13 -9.64 -6.70 10.20
N THR A 14 -10.60 -6.43 9.31
CA THR A 14 -11.42 -7.49 8.75
C THR A 14 -10.59 -8.45 7.90
N SER A 15 -9.70 -7.90 7.10
CA SER A 15 -8.86 -8.73 6.24
C SER A 15 -7.96 -9.64 7.05
N LEU A 16 -7.44 -9.15 8.15
CA LEU A 16 -6.58 -9.96 9.00
C LEU A 16 -7.38 -11.04 9.72
N GLU A 17 -8.59 -10.73 10.10
CA GLU A 17 -9.41 -11.75 10.76
C GLU A 17 -9.71 -12.90 9.81
N VAL A 18 -9.98 -12.58 8.56
CA VAL A 18 -10.20 -13.61 7.56
C VAL A 18 -8.92 -14.41 7.33
N TYR A 19 -7.80 -13.72 7.26
CA TYR A 19 -6.51 -14.35 7.06
C TYR A 19 -6.22 -15.37 8.16
N PHE A 20 -6.41 -14.98 9.41
CA PHE A 20 -6.17 -15.87 10.53
C PHE A 20 -7.16 -17.04 10.56
N ARG A 21 -8.38 -16.76 10.19
CA ARG A 21 -9.40 -17.82 10.11
C ARG A 21 -8.99 -18.85 9.05
N ASP A 22 -8.50 -18.40 7.91
CA ASP A 22 -8.13 -19.29 6.83
C ASP A 22 -6.88 -20.09 7.14
N LEU A 23 -6.08 -19.63 8.09
CA LEU A 23 -4.90 -20.38 8.51
C LEU A 23 -5.28 -21.63 9.29
N CYS A 24 -6.47 -21.65 9.86
CA CYS A 24 -6.97 -22.80 10.61
C CYS A 24 -5.99 -23.26 11.66
N GLY A 25 -5.49 -22.35 12.44
CA GLY A 25 -4.58 -22.71 13.52
C GLY A 25 -3.12 -22.76 13.15
N THR A 26 -2.81 -22.64 11.88
CA THR A 26 -1.41 -22.59 11.46
C THR A 26 -0.83 -21.26 11.89
N GLU A 27 0.37 -21.27 12.37
CA GLU A 27 1.01 -20.07 12.81
C GLU A 27 1.41 -19.19 11.64
N PRO A 28 1.10 -17.91 11.65
CA PRO A 28 1.46 -17.05 10.53
C PRO A 28 2.92 -16.62 10.61
N THR A 29 3.46 -16.19 9.49
CA THR A 29 4.79 -15.60 9.43
C THR A 29 4.74 -14.42 8.47
N GLY A 30 5.59 -13.46 8.71
CA GLY A 30 5.73 -12.33 7.81
C GLY A 30 4.48 -11.49 7.67
N VAL A 31 3.67 -11.42 8.70
CA VAL A 31 2.41 -10.70 8.65
C VAL A 31 2.62 -9.22 8.40
N TYR A 32 3.60 -8.63 9.08
CA TYR A 32 3.85 -7.21 8.91
C TYR A 32 4.15 -6.87 7.45
N ASP A 33 5.09 -7.59 6.86
CA ASP A 33 5.47 -7.33 5.47
C ASP A 33 4.31 -7.58 4.52
N MET A 34 3.53 -8.60 4.79
CA MET A 34 2.39 -8.92 3.96
C MET A 34 1.38 -7.78 3.96
N VAL A 35 1.06 -7.28 5.14
CA VAL A 35 0.08 -6.21 5.26
C VAL A 35 0.60 -4.93 4.65
N MET A 36 1.85 -4.59 4.96
CA MET A 36 2.41 -3.34 4.45
C MET A 36 2.54 -3.37 2.94
N HIS A 37 2.95 -4.49 2.39
CA HIS A 37 3.07 -4.61 0.95
C HIS A 37 1.69 -4.50 0.28
N SER A 38 0.70 -5.14 0.87
CA SER A 38 -0.66 -5.09 0.34
C SER A 38 -1.27 -3.70 0.43
N ALA A 39 -0.94 -2.96 1.47
CA ALA A 39 -1.47 -1.62 1.65
C ALA A 39 -0.73 -0.61 0.78
N GLU A 40 0.55 -0.84 0.55
CA GLU A 40 1.36 0.09 -0.23
C GLU A 40 0.92 0.16 -1.67
N ARG A 41 0.58 -0.96 -2.25
CA ARG A 41 0.27 -0.95 -3.68
C ARG A 41 -0.89 -0.03 -4.03
N PRO A 42 -2.07 -0.16 -3.43
CA PRO A 42 -3.16 0.75 -3.75
C PRO A 42 -2.84 2.19 -3.34
N LEU A 43 -2.09 2.37 -2.25
CA LEU A 43 -1.69 3.71 -1.85
C LEU A 43 -0.88 4.38 -2.94
N LEU A 44 0.11 3.68 -3.46
CA LEU A 44 0.97 4.24 -4.50
C LEU A 44 0.20 4.44 -5.80
N GLU A 45 -0.66 3.52 -6.13
CA GLU A 45 -1.46 3.65 -7.36
C GLU A 45 -2.30 4.91 -7.35
N VAL A 46 -3.00 5.13 -6.26
CA VAL A 46 -3.90 6.27 -6.17
C VAL A 46 -3.12 7.58 -6.13
N VAL A 47 -2.07 7.62 -5.32
CA VAL A 47 -1.30 8.85 -5.19
C VAL A 47 -0.60 9.20 -6.50
N MET A 48 -0.05 8.20 -7.18
CA MET A 48 0.61 8.47 -8.46
C MET A 48 -0.40 8.97 -9.49
N ALA A 49 -1.58 8.38 -9.51
CA ALA A 49 -2.61 8.83 -10.44
C ALA A 49 -3.02 10.26 -10.15
N ARG A 50 -3.20 10.58 -8.88
CA ARG A 50 -3.59 11.93 -8.50
C ARG A 50 -2.49 12.94 -8.76
N ALA A 51 -1.25 12.51 -8.68
CA ALA A 51 -0.12 13.38 -8.95
C ALA A 51 0.21 13.49 -10.42
N GLY A 52 -0.59 12.85 -11.27
CA GLY A 52 -0.38 12.92 -12.72
C GLY A 52 0.88 12.24 -13.17
N GLY A 53 1.33 11.23 -12.46
CA GLY A 53 2.56 10.53 -12.80
C GLY A 53 3.82 11.22 -12.35
N ASN A 54 3.68 12.35 -11.66
CA ASN A 54 4.83 13.13 -11.23
C ASN A 54 5.38 12.56 -9.93
N GLN A 55 6.52 11.89 -10.01
CA GLN A 55 7.10 11.22 -8.85
C GLN A 55 7.53 12.18 -7.77
N SER A 56 8.03 13.35 -8.15
CA SER A 56 8.45 14.33 -7.16
C SER A 56 7.27 14.84 -6.35
N ARG A 57 6.18 15.11 -7.03
CA ARG A 57 4.97 15.57 -6.36
C ARG A 57 4.39 14.46 -5.47
N ALA A 58 4.34 13.25 -5.99
CA ALA A 58 3.82 12.13 -5.22
C ALA A 58 4.64 11.88 -3.97
N ALA A 59 5.96 11.94 -4.09
CA ALA A 59 6.85 11.74 -2.95
C ALA A 59 6.59 12.80 -1.90
N GLN A 60 6.40 14.02 -2.33
CA GLN A 60 6.11 15.12 -1.42
C GLN A 60 4.80 14.87 -0.66
N TRP A 61 3.77 14.47 -1.37
CA TRP A 61 2.48 14.19 -0.74
C TRP A 61 2.59 13.02 0.25
N LEU A 62 3.38 12.02 -0.10
CA LEU A 62 3.53 10.85 0.75
C LEU A 62 4.48 11.08 1.92
N GLY A 63 5.27 12.14 1.84
CA GLY A 63 6.27 12.38 2.86
C GLY A 63 7.47 11.47 2.71
N LEU A 64 7.75 11.02 1.50
CA LEU A 64 8.86 10.13 1.23
C LEU A 64 9.92 10.83 0.40
N ASN A 65 11.13 10.33 0.52
CA ASN A 65 12.19 10.72 -0.36
C ASN A 65 11.88 10.18 -1.74
N ARG A 66 12.24 10.94 -2.78
CA ARG A 66 11.93 10.54 -4.14
C ARG A 66 12.55 9.19 -4.50
N ASN A 67 13.78 8.95 -4.06
CA ASN A 67 14.43 7.67 -4.34
C ASN A 67 13.73 6.52 -3.65
N THR A 68 13.24 6.75 -2.45
CA THR A 68 12.48 5.75 -1.73
C THR A 68 11.19 5.42 -2.47
N LEU A 69 10.50 6.44 -2.94
CA LEU A 69 9.28 6.23 -3.70
C LEU A 69 9.56 5.43 -4.97
N ARG A 70 10.64 5.78 -5.66
CA ARG A 70 11.00 5.11 -6.89
C ARG A 70 11.25 3.63 -6.65
N LYS A 71 11.95 3.30 -5.58
CA LYS A 71 12.20 1.92 -5.22
C LYS A 71 10.91 1.18 -4.96
N LYS A 72 10.01 1.81 -4.22
CA LYS A 72 8.73 1.18 -3.91
C LYS A 72 7.89 0.96 -5.15
N LEU A 73 7.91 1.92 -6.07
CA LEU A 73 7.20 1.74 -7.33
C LEU A 73 7.75 0.57 -8.12
N GLN A 74 9.05 0.41 -8.10
CA GLN A 74 9.69 -0.72 -8.77
C GLN A 74 9.31 -2.04 -8.11
N GLU A 75 9.29 -2.07 -6.80
CA GLU A 75 8.93 -3.28 -6.06
C GLU A 75 7.52 -3.73 -6.40
N HIS A 76 6.62 -2.78 -6.59
CA HIS A 76 5.23 -3.09 -6.90
C HIS A 76 4.97 -3.14 -8.40
N GLN A 77 6.02 -2.96 -9.20
CA GLN A 77 5.91 -2.98 -10.65
C GLN A 77 4.93 -1.92 -11.17
N LEU A 78 4.99 -0.77 -10.54
CA LEU A 78 4.13 0.34 -10.91
C LEU A 78 4.82 1.42 -11.73
N THR A 79 6.10 1.27 -11.99
CA THR A 79 6.80 2.21 -12.84
C THR A 79 6.42 1.90 -14.27
N GLU A 80 6.12 2.91 -14.99
CA GLU A 80 5.78 2.69 -16.29
C GLU A 80 6.95 2.49 -17.04
N SER A 81 6.94 1.89 -17.88
CA SER A 81 8.05 1.70 -18.46
C SER A 81 8.61 2.76 -19.06
N ILE A 82 8.44 3.51 -18.91
CA ILE A 82 8.89 4.46 -19.27
C ILE A 82 9.88 4.73 -19.38
N ASP A 83 10.15 4.53 -19.31
CA ASP A 83 10.81 4.83 -19.45
C ASP A 83 11.16 4.92 -19.46
#